data_5bd839705051ebe0a1ebd127c75032eb
#
_entry.id   5bd839705051ebe0a1ebd127c75032eb
#
_cell.length_a   1.000
_cell.length_b   1.000
_cell.length_c   1.000
_cell.angle_alpha   90.00
_cell.angle_beta   90.00
_cell.angle_gamma   90.00
#
_symmetry.space_group_name_H-M   'P 1'
#
loop_
_entity.id
_entity.type
_entity.pdbx_description
1 polymer ?
#
loop_
_entity_poly.entity_id
_entity_poly.type
_entity_poly.pdbx_seq_one_letter_code
_entity_poly.pdbx_strand_id
1 'polypeptide(L)'
;MALQFILGSARSGKTDFIYDQMIKDSMEHEDEEFFFIVPDQSTLNAQKQLVTRHPRHGTFNIDVVGFFRLTYRVFEELAYIPKDLLEDEGKSMVIRKIMEQHKEELKVFASSMKKQGFIDELKSFFAEVYQYDVSMEDLRKITDGMKEEGLRSKMEDILLVMENFEDYIKEQYLISEQLLDVLAQKVERSEKLK
;
A
#
# COMPACT_ATOMS: atom_id res chain seq x y z
N MET A 1 -7.29 -17.74 18.00
CA MET A 1 -7.86 -16.75 17.06
C MET A 1 -8.83 -17.46 16.11
N ALA A 2 -10.08 -16.98 15.95
CA ALA A 2 -11.04 -17.56 15.01
C ALA A 2 -11.27 -16.57 13.87
N LEU A 3 -11.16 -17.03 12.62
CA LEU A 3 -11.48 -16.24 11.43
C LEU A 3 -12.96 -16.45 11.06
N GLN A 4 -13.72 -15.37 10.94
CA GLN A 4 -15.13 -15.39 10.54
C GLN A 4 -15.33 -14.65 9.22
N PHE A 5 -16.01 -15.28 8.26
CA PHE A 5 -16.41 -14.65 7.00
C PHE A 5 -17.89 -14.31 7.02
N ILE A 6 -18.24 -13.07 6.65
CA ILE A 6 -19.60 -12.60 6.52
C ILE A 6 -19.94 -12.50 5.04
N LEU A 7 -20.72 -13.44 4.52
CA LEU A 7 -21.05 -13.57 3.11
C LEU A 7 -22.49 -13.10 2.83
N GLY A 8 -22.71 -12.49 1.68
CA GLY A 8 -24.03 -12.05 1.23
C GLY A 8 -23.96 -11.18 -0.03
N SER A 9 -25.08 -11.01 -0.72
CA SER A 9 -25.22 -10.12 -1.88
C SER A 9 -25.06 -8.64 -1.49
N ALA A 10 -24.93 -7.75 -2.46
CA ALA A 10 -24.96 -6.31 -2.21
C ALA A 10 -26.26 -5.93 -1.46
N ARG A 11 -26.18 -5.00 -0.52
CA ARG A 11 -27.31 -4.53 0.31
C ARG A 11 -28.00 -5.59 1.19
N SER A 12 -27.33 -6.70 1.50
CA SER A 12 -27.86 -7.76 2.38
C SER A 12 -27.73 -7.47 3.89
N GLY A 13 -27.29 -6.26 4.28
CA GLY A 13 -27.12 -5.89 5.68
C GLY A 13 -25.79 -6.30 6.32
N LYS A 14 -24.81 -6.81 5.55
CA LYS A 14 -23.50 -7.23 6.09
C LYS A 14 -22.80 -6.13 6.89
N THR A 15 -22.80 -4.93 6.36
CA THR A 15 -22.16 -3.78 7.01
C THR A 15 -22.85 -3.43 8.33
N ASP A 16 -24.18 -3.43 8.36
CA ASP A 16 -24.94 -3.18 9.59
C ASP A 16 -24.65 -4.27 10.63
N PHE A 17 -24.62 -5.53 10.20
CA PHE A 17 -24.27 -6.65 11.07
C PHE A 17 -22.90 -6.48 11.71
N ILE A 18 -21.87 -6.04 10.92
CA ILE A 18 -20.51 -5.81 11.43
C ILE A 18 -20.51 -4.69 12.47
N TYR A 19 -21.21 -3.57 12.22
CA TYR A 19 -21.31 -2.47 13.18
C TYR A 19 -21.96 -2.93 14.49
N ASP A 20 -23.08 -3.63 14.40
CA ASP A 20 -23.83 -4.09 15.57
C ASP A 20 -23.02 -5.11 16.37
N GLN A 21 -22.32 -6.03 15.69
CA GLN A 21 -21.45 -7.02 16.33
C GLN A 21 -20.26 -6.33 17.02
N MET A 22 -19.57 -5.39 16.33
CA MET A 22 -18.45 -4.64 16.90
C MET A 22 -18.86 -3.86 18.16
N ILE A 23 -20.01 -3.19 18.12
CA ILE A 23 -20.53 -2.46 19.28
C ILE A 23 -20.85 -3.42 20.43
N LYS A 24 -21.47 -4.55 20.14
CA LYS A 24 -21.80 -5.56 21.15
C LYS A 24 -20.54 -6.09 21.81
N ASP A 25 -19.56 -6.54 21.03
CA ASP A 25 -18.32 -7.10 21.53
C ASP A 25 -17.52 -6.07 22.34
N SER A 26 -17.48 -4.82 21.91
CA SER A 26 -16.80 -3.74 22.64
C SER A 26 -17.44 -3.41 23.99
N MET A 27 -18.75 -3.64 24.13
CA MET A 27 -19.46 -3.45 25.39
C MET A 27 -19.34 -4.67 26.33
N GLU A 28 -19.20 -5.87 25.77
CA GLU A 28 -19.01 -7.11 26.55
C GLU A 28 -17.57 -7.25 27.05
N HIS A 29 -16.60 -6.65 26.34
CA HIS A 29 -15.15 -6.72 26.62
C HIS A 29 -14.54 -5.32 26.71
N GLU A 30 -14.92 -4.55 27.73
CA GLU A 30 -14.52 -3.15 27.89
C GLU A 30 -13.00 -2.94 28.07
N ASP A 31 -12.28 -3.97 28.52
CA ASP A 31 -10.83 -3.93 28.73
C ASP A 31 -10.02 -4.32 27.48
N GLU A 32 -10.68 -4.73 26.39
CA GLU A 32 -10.04 -5.12 25.12
C GLU A 32 -10.10 -3.97 24.11
N GLU A 33 -9.05 -3.80 23.30
CA GLU A 33 -9.03 -2.86 22.18
C GLU A 33 -9.52 -3.56 20.90
N PHE A 34 -10.43 -2.93 20.17
CA PHE A 34 -10.98 -3.40 18.90
C PHE A 34 -10.52 -2.52 17.75
N PHE A 35 -10.02 -3.13 16.68
CA PHE A 35 -9.66 -2.43 15.45
C PHE A 35 -10.72 -2.63 14.38
N PHE A 36 -11.35 -1.55 13.96
CA PHE A 36 -12.29 -1.54 12.85
C PHE A 36 -11.61 -1.03 11.61
N ILE A 37 -11.10 -1.97 10.77
CA ILE A 37 -10.31 -1.63 9.59
C ILE A 37 -11.25 -1.35 8.41
N VAL A 38 -11.11 -0.17 7.84
CA VAL A 38 -11.90 0.30 6.68
C VAL A 38 -10.97 1.01 5.67
N PRO A 39 -11.40 1.19 4.41
CA PRO A 39 -10.67 2.06 3.48
C PRO A 39 -10.47 3.47 4.07
N ASP A 40 -9.29 4.06 3.89
CA ASP A 40 -8.92 5.33 4.53
C ASP A 40 -9.95 6.45 4.30
N GLN A 41 -10.49 6.56 3.09
CA GLN A 41 -11.56 7.51 2.74
C GLN A 41 -12.89 7.27 3.47
N SER A 42 -13.08 6.10 4.08
CA SER A 42 -14.31 5.71 4.78
C SER A 42 -14.21 5.85 6.30
N THR A 43 -13.03 6.15 6.85
CA THR A 43 -12.77 6.16 8.30
C THR A 43 -13.70 7.11 9.06
N LEU A 44 -13.86 8.34 8.57
CA LEU A 44 -14.74 9.34 9.21
C LEU A 44 -16.21 8.88 9.21
N ASN A 45 -16.69 8.32 8.10
CA ASN A 45 -18.05 7.81 8.02
C ASN A 45 -18.25 6.62 8.96
N ALA A 46 -17.30 5.72 9.02
CA ALA A 46 -17.34 4.56 9.92
C ALA A 46 -17.37 4.99 11.39
N GLN A 47 -16.52 5.94 11.79
CA GLN A 47 -16.56 6.53 13.13
C GLN A 47 -17.93 7.14 13.46
N LYS A 48 -18.48 7.94 12.54
CA LYS A 48 -19.80 8.54 12.71
C LYS A 48 -20.89 7.48 12.90
N GLN A 49 -20.87 6.41 12.11
CA GLN A 49 -21.82 5.30 12.22
C GLN A 49 -21.70 4.61 13.59
N LEU A 50 -20.49 4.27 14.02
CA LEU A 50 -20.25 3.66 15.32
C LEU A 50 -20.76 4.54 16.46
N VAL A 51 -20.36 5.82 16.51
CA VAL A 51 -20.81 6.76 17.55
C VAL A 51 -22.33 6.93 17.56
N THR A 52 -22.97 7.00 16.38
CA THR A 52 -24.41 7.18 16.28
C THR A 52 -25.19 5.95 16.77
N ARG A 53 -24.68 4.74 16.50
CA ARG A 53 -25.32 3.47 16.85
C ARG A 53 -25.00 3.03 18.28
N HIS A 54 -23.81 3.40 18.79
CA HIS A 54 -23.37 2.98 20.11
C HIS A 54 -24.26 3.59 21.22
N PRO A 55 -24.77 2.79 22.16
CA PRO A 55 -25.67 3.26 23.20
C PRO A 55 -25.10 4.39 24.06
N ARG A 56 -23.80 4.42 24.26
CA ARG A 56 -23.08 5.46 25.02
C ARG A 56 -22.59 6.63 24.12
N HIS A 57 -22.95 6.66 22.85
CA HIS A 57 -22.53 7.67 21.88
C HIS A 57 -21.03 7.96 21.84
N GLY A 58 -20.21 6.91 21.96
CA GLY A 58 -18.75 6.99 21.94
C GLY A 58 -18.11 5.68 21.45
N THR A 59 -16.86 5.74 21.07
CA THR A 59 -16.04 4.57 20.66
C THR A 59 -14.84 4.46 21.60
N PHE A 60 -15.06 4.06 22.84
CA PHE A 60 -14.05 4.12 23.89
C PHE A 60 -12.88 3.17 23.64
N ASN A 61 -13.18 1.96 23.19
CA ASN A 61 -12.21 0.88 22.93
C ASN A 61 -12.27 0.37 21.48
N ILE A 62 -12.91 1.13 20.56
CA ILE A 62 -12.93 0.82 19.13
C ILE A 62 -12.09 1.87 18.39
N ASP A 63 -10.96 1.47 17.80
CA ASP A 63 -10.17 2.32 16.94
C ASP A 63 -10.51 2.05 15.45
N VAL A 64 -11.00 3.09 14.76
CA VAL A 64 -11.34 3.02 13.33
C VAL A 64 -10.15 3.48 12.52
N VAL A 65 -9.55 2.56 11.81
CA VAL A 65 -8.30 2.78 11.09
C VAL A 65 -8.35 2.28 9.65
N GLY A 66 -7.58 2.91 8.77
CA GLY A 66 -7.18 2.29 7.50
C GLY A 66 -5.87 1.54 7.68
N PHE A 67 -5.46 0.76 6.68
CA PHE A 67 -4.22 -0.02 6.75
C PHE A 67 -2.98 0.86 6.94
N PHE A 68 -2.96 2.04 6.35
CA PHE A 68 -1.85 2.97 6.50
C PHE A 68 -1.67 3.39 7.96
N ARG A 69 -2.76 3.80 8.61
CA ARG A 69 -2.74 4.21 10.02
C ARG A 69 -2.43 3.03 10.94
N LEU A 70 -2.96 1.85 10.64
CA LEU A 70 -2.67 0.62 11.38
C LEU A 70 -1.17 0.32 11.35
N THR A 71 -0.52 0.47 10.19
CA THR A 71 0.93 0.27 10.04
C THR A 71 1.72 1.15 11.01
N TYR A 72 1.41 2.44 11.08
CA TYR A 72 2.11 3.34 12.01
C TYR A 72 1.80 3.02 13.48
N ARG A 73 0.59 2.55 13.81
CA ARG A 73 0.28 2.07 15.16
C ARG A 73 1.16 0.89 15.58
N VAL A 74 1.33 -0.08 14.67
CA VAL A 74 2.22 -1.22 14.92
C VAL A 74 3.68 -0.76 15.03
N PHE A 75 4.12 0.17 14.21
CA PHE A 75 5.48 0.72 14.28
C PHE A 75 5.73 1.44 15.61
N GLU A 76 4.80 2.25 16.06
CA GLU A 76 4.87 2.93 17.37
C GLU A 76 4.93 1.91 18.53
N GLU A 77 4.05 0.91 18.52
CA GLU A 77 4.03 -0.15 19.53
C GLU A 77 5.36 -0.88 19.62
N LEU A 78 5.94 -1.23 18.47
CA LEU A 78 7.20 -1.99 18.38
C LEU A 78 8.44 -1.10 18.51
N ALA A 79 8.30 0.21 18.72
CA ALA A 79 9.38 1.19 18.64
C ALA A 79 10.22 1.02 17.34
N TYR A 80 9.57 0.65 16.26
CA TYR A 80 10.19 0.46 14.95
C TYR A 80 10.22 1.79 14.19
N ILE A 81 11.41 2.21 13.81
CA ILE A 81 11.63 3.40 12.98
C ILE A 81 11.75 2.93 11.53
N PRO A 82 10.74 3.18 10.67
CA PRO A 82 10.85 2.85 9.26
C PRO A 82 11.89 3.76 8.58
N LYS A 83 12.33 3.35 7.39
CA LYS A 83 13.06 4.25 6.50
C LYS A 83 12.20 5.45 6.11
N ASP A 84 12.83 6.52 5.65
CA ASP A 84 12.11 7.69 5.18
C ASP A 84 11.14 7.33 4.04
N LEU A 85 9.89 7.81 4.13
CA LEU A 85 8.90 7.57 3.10
C LEU A 85 9.20 8.45 1.88
N LEU A 86 9.43 7.81 0.73
CA LEU A 86 9.59 8.51 -0.54
C LEU A 86 8.21 8.80 -1.14
N GLU A 87 7.79 10.05 -1.03
CA GLU A 87 6.52 10.53 -1.56
C GLU A 87 6.53 10.64 -3.09
N ASP A 88 5.38 10.94 -3.67
CA ASP A 88 5.15 10.89 -5.13
C ASP A 88 6.03 11.86 -5.92
N GLU A 89 6.27 13.04 -5.39
CA GLU A 89 7.21 14.03 -5.94
C GLU A 89 8.64 13.52 -5.88
N GLY A 90 9.02 12.91 -4.77
CA GLY A 90 10.34 12.30 -4.60
C GLY A 90 10.57 11.15 -5.58
N LYS A 91 9.58 10.27 -5.78
CA LYS A 91 9.63 9.21 -6.81
C LYS A 91 9.88 9.80 -8.20
N SER A 92 9.15 10.87 -8.56
CA SER A 92 9.31 11.55 -9.84
C SER A 92 10.72 12.13 -10.03
N MET A 93 11.30 12.71 -8.98
CA MET A 93 12.66 13.25 -9.01
C MET A 93 13.71 12.15 -9.17
N VAL A 94 13.56 11.04 -8.45
CA VAL A 94 14.47 9.90 -8.53
C VAL A 94 14.43 9.26 -9.92
N ILE A 95 13.23 9.01 -10.46
CA ILE A 95 13.06 8.46 -11.81
C ILE A 95 13.73 9.36 -12.86
N ARG A 96 13.51 10.66 -12.80
CA ARG A 96 14.16 11.62 -13.72
C ARG A 96 15.67 11.58 -13.60
N LYS A 97 16.21 11.54 -12.38
CA LYS A 97 17.65 11.46 -12.14
C LYS A 97 18.23 10.18 -12.76
N ILE A 98 17.58 9.04 -12.56
CA ILE A 98 18.01 7.76 -13.12
C ILE A 98 18.00 7.81 -14.64
N MET A 99 16.91 8.28 -15.24
CA MET A 99 16.80 8.41 -16.70
C MET A 99 17.87 9.34 -17.31
N GLU A 100 18.23 10.43 -16.61
CA GLU A 100 19.28 11.33 -17.08
C GLU A 100 20.67 10.66 -16.97
N GLN A 101 20.91 9.88 -15.90
CA GLN A 101 22.17 9.15 -15.72
C GLN A 101 22.37 8.05 -16.77
N HIS A 102 21.27 7.35 -17.14
CA HIS A 102 21.29 6.24 -18.10
C HIS A 102 20.78 6.62 -19.50
N LYS A 103 20.78 7.91 -19.84
CA LYS A 103 20.20 8.43 -21.08
C LYS A 103 20.77 7.77 -22.34
N GLU A 104 22.05 7.44 -22.35
CA GLU A 104 22.72 6.83 -23.52
C GLU A 104 22.37 5.33 -23.66
N GLU A 105 21.89 4.70 -22.58
CA GLU A 105 21.48 3.30 -22.55
C GLU A 105 20.01 3.13 -22.97
N LEU A 106 19.18 4.19 -22.81
CA LEU A 106 17.78 4.17 -23.18
C LEU A 106 17.60 4.13 -24.69
N LYS A 107 16.91 3.10 -25.18
CA LYS A 107 16.69 2.86 -26.61
C LYS A 107 15.57 3.70 -27.20
N VAL A 108 14.50 3.91 -26.43
CA VAL A 108 13.24 4.54 -26.89
C VAL A 108 12.91 5.79 -26.09
N PHE A 109 13.05 5.74 -24.77
CA PHE A 109 12.49 6.78 -23.88
C PHE A 109 13.45 7.92 -23.54
N ALA A 110 14.68 7.95 -24.08
CA ALA A 110 15.63 9.03 -23.84
C ALA A 110 15.05 10.45 -24.11
N SER A 111 14.22 10.61 -25.14
CA SER A 111 13.56 11.90 -25.46
C SER A 111 12.32 12.22 -24.65
N SER A 112 11.77 11.22 -23.96
CA SER A 112 10.50 11.33 -23.19
C SER A 112 10.69 11.73 -21.73
N MET A 113 11.90 11.66 -21.19
CA MET A 113 12.22 11.96 -19.79
C MET A 113 11.81 13.35 -19.29
N LYS A 114 11.71 14.33 -20.22
CA LYS A 114 11.29 15.70 -19.91
C LYS A 114 9.78 15.88 -19.85
N LYS A 115 9.00 14.91 -20.30
CA LYS A 115 7.54 14.97 -20.32
C LYS A 115 7.00 14.49 -18.97
N GLN A 116 6.26 15.34 -18.26
CA GLN A 116 5.68 15.00 -16.96
C GLN A 116 4.76 13.78 -17.06
N GLY A 117 3.86 13.72 -18.01
CA GLY A 117 2.95 12.59 -18.20
C GLY A 117 3.66 11.25 -18.40
N PHE A 118 4.84 11.24 -19.01
CA PHE A 118 5.62 10.00 -19.15
C PHE A 118 6.17 9.50 -17.79
N ILE A 119 6.64 10.42 -16.94
CA ILE A 119 7.10 10.07 -15.59
C ILE A 119 5.94 9.55 -14.74
N ASP A 120 4.75 10.14 -14.88
CA ASP A 120 3.55 9.72 -14.17
C ASP A 120 3.10 8.32 -14.61
N GLU A 121 3.19 8.00 -15.89
CA GLU A 121 2.94 6.65 -16.42
C GLU A 121 3.96 5.63 -15.89
N LEU A 122 5.24 5.97 -15.82
CA LEU A 122 6.25 5.09 -15.23
C LEU A 122 5.98 4.83 -13.75
N LYS A 123 5.63 5.87 -12.98
CA LYS A 123 5.24 5.69 -11.57
C LYS A 123 4.04 4.75 -11.43
N SER A 124 3.02 4.95 -12.26
CA SER A 124 1.83 4.09 -12.26
C SER A 124 2.18 2.66 -12.57
N PHE A 125 3.04 2.42 -13.56
CA PHE A 125 3.51 1.08 -13.89
C PHE A 125 4.28 0.44 -12.71
N PHE A 126 5.19 1.19 -12.07
CA PHE A 126 5.92 0.69 -10.91
C PHE A 126 4.98 0.36 -9.74
N ALA A 127 4.00 1.23 -9.48
CA ALA A 127 2.99 0.98 -8.46
C ALA A 127 2.20 -0.30 -8.72
N GLU A 128 1.80 -0.56 -9.97
CA GLU A 128 1.12 -1.81 -10.35
C GLU A 128 2.03 -3.03 -10.16
N VAL A 129 3.30 -2.95 -10.56
CA VAL A 129 4.26 -4.04 -10.37
C VAL A 129 4.40 -4.41 -8.89
N TYR A 130 4.54 -3.41 -8.01
CA TYR A 130 4.60 -3.65 -6.56
C TYR A 130 3.27 -4.15 -6.00
N GLN A 131 2.15 -3.57 -6.44
CA GLN A 131 0.82 -3.95 -5.94
C GLN A 131 0.46 -5.40 -6.27
N TYR A 132 0.91 -5.91 -7.42
CA TYR A 132 0.66 -7.28 -7.85
C TYR A 132 1.81 -8.24 -7.51
N ASP A 133 2.81 -7.78 -6.74
CA ASP A 133 3.98 -8.56 -6.33
C ASP A 133 4.68 -9.26 -7.51
N VAL A 134 4.82 -8.53 -8.64
CA VAL A 134 5.48 -9.03 -9.83
C VAL A 134 6.99 -8.86 -9.68
N SER A 135 7.74 -9.97 -9.70
CA SER A 135 9.19 -9.91 -9.55
C SER A 135 9.89 -9.36 -10.80
N MET A 136 11.07 -8.74 -10.60
CA MET A 136 11.93 -8.31 -11.72
C MET A 136 12.31 -9.48 -12.64
N GLU A 137 12.45 -10.69 -12.09
CA GLU A 137 12.72 -11.89 -12.88
C GLU A 137 11.56 -12.23 -13.81
N ASP A 138 10.32 -12.12 -13.34
CA ASP A 138 9.13 -12.38 -14.16
C ASP A 138 8.97 -11.31 -15.25
N LEU A 139 9.22 -10.04 -14.92
CA LEU A 139 9.23 -8.97 -15.93
C LEU A 139 10.28 -9.20 -17.00
N ARG A 140 11.48 -9.65 -16.65
CA ARG A 140 12.53 -10.00 -17.62
C ARG A 140 12.09 -11.17 -18.50
N LYS A 141 11.52 -12.24 -17.93
CA LYS A 141 10.99 -13.38 -18.71
C LYS A 141 9.92 -12.96 -19.71
N ILE A 142 8.99 -12.09 -19.26
CA ILE A 142 7.95 -11.54 -20.13
C ILE A 142 8.58 -10.74 -21.28
N THR A 143 9.53 -9.87 -20.96
CA THR A 143 10.23 -9.02 -21.95
C THR A 143 10.99 -9.86 -22.98
N ASP A 144 11.70 -10.90 -22.54
CA ASP A 144 12.44 -11.82 -23.43
C ASP A 144 11.50 -12.61 -24.35
N GLY A 145 10.30 -12.91 -23.90
CA GLY A 145 9.26 -13.60 -24.69
C GLY A 145 8.54 -12.70 -25.71
N MET A 146 8.74 -11.38 -25.69
CA MET A 146 8.10 -10.44 -26.61
C MET A 146 8.62 -10.60 -28.05
N LYS A 147 7.69 -10.79 -28.99
CA LYS A 147 8.02 -10.95 -30.41
C LYS A 147 8.17 -9.61 -31.15
N GLU A 148 7.51 -8.57 -30.66
CA GLU A 148 7.56 -7.23 -31.25
C GLU A 148 8.77 -6.47 -30.70
N GLU A 149 9.75 -6.19 -31.57
CA GLU A 149 11.01 -5.55 -31.19
C GLU A 149 10.81 -4.15 -30.56
N GLY A 150 9.85 -3.37 -31.09
CA GLY A 150 9.54 -2.04 -30.56
C GLY A 150 8.98 -2.08 -29.13
N LEU A 151 8.12 -3.06 -28.84
CA LEU A 151 7.57 -3.26 -27.49
C LEU A 151 8.65 -3.78 -26.54
N ARG A 152 9.45 -4.73 -27.00
CA ARG A 152 10.57 -5.27 -26.25
C ARG A 152 11.55 -4.17 -25.83
N SER A 153 11.97 -3.31 -26.76
CA SER A 153 12.88 -2.20 -26.47
C SER A 153 12.30 -1.20 -25.46
N LYS A 154 10.98 -0.95 -25.49
CA LYS A 154 10.31 -0.12 -24.47
C LYS A 154 10.35 -0.78 -23.10
N MET A 155 10.10 -2.08 -23.02
CA MET A 155 10.16 -2.81 -21.75
C MET A 155 11.58 -2.90 -21.20
N GLU A 156 12.58 -3.06 -22.04
CA GLU A 156 13.98 -3.02 -21.62
C GLU A 156 14.38 -1.67 -21.00
N ASP A 157 13.90 -0.55 -21.57
CA ASP A 157 14.10 0.78 -20.98
C ASP A 157 13.37 0.91 -19.61
N ILE A 158 12.15 0.40 -19.51
CA ILE A 158 11.38 0.42 -18.24
C ILE A 158 12.09 -0.41 -17.17
N LEU A 159 12.57 -1.62 -17.53
CA LEU A 159 13.30 -2.49 -16.61
C LEU A 159 14.59 -1.81 -16.13
N LEU A 160 15.36 -1.19 -17.04
CA LEU A 160 16.55 -0.44 -16.67
C LEU A 160 16.25 0.63 -15.62
N VAL A 161 15.20 1.43 -15.84
CA VAL A 161 14.82 2.49 -14.90
C VAL A 161 14.33 1.91 -13.59
N MET A 162 13.52 0.86 -13.60
CA MET A 162 12.96 0.23 -12.41
C MET A 162 14.04 -0.42 -11.54
N GLU A 163 14.97 -1.16 -12.11
CA GLU A 163 16.10 -1.77 -11.40
C GLU A 163 16.95 -0.72 -10.66
N ASN A 164 17.30 0.35 -11.37
CA ASN A 164 18.06 1.44 -10.77
C ASN A 164 17.22 2.22 -9.70
N PHE A 165 15.90 2.28 -9.88
CA PHE A 165 15.01 2.86 -8.87
C PHE A 165 14.97 2.00 -7.61
N GLU A 166 14.83 0.68 -7.73
CA GLU A 166 14.88 -0.25 -6.59
C GLU A 166 16.20 -0.15 -5.83
N ASP A 167 17.33 -0.13 -6.55
CA ASP A 167 18.64 0.01 -5.94
C ASP A 167 18.80 1.34 -5.22
N TYR A 168 18.25 2.43 -5.78
CA TYR A 168 18.32 3.75 -5.16
C TYR A 168 17.53 3.81 -3.86
N ILE A 169 16.32 3.23 -3.80
CA ILE A 169 15.47 3.30 -2.61
C ILE A 169 15.86 2.28 -1.53
N LYS A 170 16.50 1.18 -1.91
CA LYS A 170 16.74 0.00 -1.06
C LYS A 170 17.35 0.30 0.30
N GLU A 171 18.28 1.24 0.39
CA GLU A 171 19.01 1.53 1.65
C GLU A 171 18.36 2.61 2.50
N GLN A 172 17.76 3.62 1.89
CA GLN A 172 17.38 4.85 2.55
C GLN A 172 15.87 5.10 2.62
N TYR A 173 15.13 4.60 1.65
CA TYR A 173 13.74 4.96 1.47
C TYR A 173 12.81 3.74 1.55
N LEU A 174 11.56 4.03 1.89
CA LEU A 174 10.40 3.15 1.78
C LEU A 174 9.38 3.83 0.87
N ILE A 175 8.70 3.11 0.02
CA ILE A 175 7.59 3.62 -0.77
C ILE A 175 6.25 3.15 -0.19
N SER A 176 5.19 3.90 -0.47
CA SER A 176 3.84 3.60 0.05
C SER A 176 3.36 2.19 -0.29
N GLU A 177 3.72 1.70 -1.47
CA GLU A 177 3.37 0.38 -1.97
C GLU A 177 4.00 -0.76 -1.14
N GLN A 178 5.17 -0.54 -0.55
CA GLN A 178 5.88 -1.51 0.29
C GLN A 178 5.46 -1.47 1.77
N LEU A 179 4.65 -0.49 2.16
CA LEU A 179 4.33 -0.25 3.57
C LEU A 179 3.57 -1.44 4.19
N LEU A 180 2.67 -2.05 3.42
CA LEU A 180 1.90 -3.22 3.86
C LEU A 180 2.76 -4.48 3.98
N ASP A 181 3.80 -4.63 3.16
CA ASP A 181 4.74 -5.74 3.26
C ASP A 181 5.54 -5.64 4.56
N VAL A 182 5.97 -4.42 4.91
CA VAL A 182 6.63 -4.17 6.20
C VAL A 182 5.67 -4.41 7.37
N LEU A 183 4.39 -4.00 7.25
CA LEU A 183 3.37 -4.31 8.24
C LEU A 183 3.22 -5.84 8.40
N ALA A 184 3.06 -6.58 7.30
CA ALA A 184 2.90 -8.03 7.32
C ALA A 184 4.06 -8.75 8.04
N GLN A 185 5.30 -8.26 7.85
CA GLN A 185 6.48 -8.79 8.53
C GLN A 185 6.54 -8.46 10.04
N LYS A 186 5.86 -7.39 10.47
CA LYS A 186 5.93 -6.89 11.85
C LYS A 186 4.71 -7.24 12.70
N VAL A 187 3.56 -7.43 12.06
CA VAL A 187 2.27 -7.60 12.75
C VAL A 187 2.27 -8.78 13.73
N GLU A 188 2.99 -9.85 13.43
CA GLU A 188 3.11 -11.02 14.32
C GLU A 188 3.74 -10.69 15.68
N ARG A 189 4.49 -9.57 15.77
CA ARG A 189 5.14 -9.12 17.00
C ARG A 189 4.28 -8.16 17.80
N SER A 190 3.18 -7.67 17.24
CA SER A 190 2.26 -6.77 17.93
C SER A 190 1.50 -7.56 19.01
N GLU A 191 1.52 -7.06 20.24
CA GLU A 191 0.71 -7.61 21.34
C GLU A 191 -0.74 -7.12 21.25
N LYS A 192 -0.96 -5.93 20.67
CA LYS A 192 -2.28 -5.32 20.51
C LYS A 192 -3.13 -5.99 19.43
N LEU A 193 -2.51 -6.68 18.48
CA LEU A 193 -3.19 -7.36 17.37
C LEU A 193 -3.22 -8.90 17.52
N LYS A 194 -2.84 -9.40 18.68
CA LYS A 194 -2.99 -10.80 19.06
C LYS A 194 -4.35 -11.05 19.65
#